data_4b6ac54b94300cb6314ea1df9a376474
#
_entry.id   4b6ac54b94300cb6314ea1df9a376474
#
_cell.length_a   1.000
_cell.length_b   1.000
_cell.length_c   1.000
_cell.angle_alpha   90.00
_cell.angle_beta   90.00
_cell.angle_gamma   90.00
#
_symmetry.space_group_name_H-M   'P 1'
#
loop_
_entity.id
_entity.type
_entity.pdbx_description
1 polymer ?
#
loop_
_entity_poly.entity_id
_entity_poly.type
_entity_poly.pdbx_seq_one_letter_code
_entity_poly.pdbx_strand_id
1 'polypeptide(L)'
;MKLLIVPKPLFTSAMNVECYYMSAQYGNAILESTKSNPLDRAMDSPFIDFINEVGLDALTQGKKVFIPVTQIQLAVDLEVGLKEDPSNIVFILDDRVEPNAATLARCERFSNMGFKFAKYYDGKLDPIVAFKPYINYIFLKVEAKKMLEHAKLVKQNFASATIVGMDIGEKPIFDKMILSRDNQIKLFDGAFYKVHIPTNAKQNALSPLKTNYLQLLNIVNQEDFDFQTFTRTVRQDTALAIQFMKLVNNASKSRAEIKNLNQAAAMLGQKEIKKWVSTAVSNALCVDSPSEITRLSLLRAKFCENLARHFEMAIAQENLFLMGLFSVLDVVLDLPLEDAFKMVFVPPQIVDALVKQQGDYYSILYFVLQYEFGHWKEISRIALVRNISIDQIHFAYKEAMLWYSELIDITVDTDNI
;
A
#
# COMPACT_ATOMS: atom_id res chain seq x y z
N MET A 1 -18.27 -2.08 -14.60
CA MET A 1 -16.94 -2.54 -15.03
C MET A 1 -15.97 -2.29 -13.90
N LYS A 2 -15.19 -3.30 -13.48
CA LYS A 2 -14.35 -3.17 -12.29
C LYS A 2 -13.05 -2.42 -12.60
N LEU A 3 -12.59 -1.66 -11.59
CA LEU A 3 -11.40 -0.84 -11.63
C LEU A 3 -10.25 -1.59 -10.93
N LEU A 4 -9.10 -1.74 -11.61
CA LEU A 4 -7.86 -2.06 -10.92
C LEU A 4 -7.32 -0.77 -10.31
N ILE A 5 -7.05 -0.76 -9.02
CA ILE A 5 -6.65 0.44 -8.29
C ILE A 5 -5.55 0.12 -7.28
N VAL A 6 -4.59 1.02 -7.15
CA VAL A 6 -3.57 0.96 -6.12
C VAL A 6 -3.35 2.34 -5.50
N PRO A 7 -3.51 2.49 -4.18
CA PRO A 7 -3.13 3.70 -3.46
C PRO A 7 -1.61 3.76 -3.33
N LYS A 8 -1.02 4.86 -3.80
CA LYS A 8 0.42 5.14 -3.72
C LYS A 8 0.67 6.21 -2.66
N PRO A 9 1.53 5.95 -1.68
CA PRO A 9 1.77 6.87 -0.57
C PRO A 9 2.55 8.11 -1.01
N LEU A 10 2.22 9.25 -0.42
CA LEU A 10 2.98 10.48 -0.51
C LEU A 10 3.59 10.77 0.87
N PHE A 11 4.91 10.84 0.90
CA PHE A 11 5.68 10.98 2.13
C PHE A 11 6.06 12.43 2.41
N THR A 12 6.10 12.80 3.67
CA THR A 12 6.78 13.99 4.15
C THR A 12 8.31 13.80 4.14
N SER A 13 9.06 14.87 4.38
CA SER A 13 10.53 14.79 4.58
C SER A 13 10.94 13.92 5.77
N ALA A 14 10.04 13.71 6.75
CA ALA A 14 10.25 12.83 7.90
C ALA A 14 9.87 11.36 7.62
N MET A 15 9.63 10.99 6.37
CA MET A 15 9.22 9.63 5.96
C MET A 15 7.85 9.18 6.50
N ASN A 16 7.01 10.11 6.96
CA ASN A 16 5.63 9.80 7.33
C ASN A 16 4.72 9.91 6.10
N VAL A 17 3.80 8.97 5.95
CA VAL A 17 2.77 9.05 4.92
C VAL A 17 1.74 10.11 5.32
N GLU A 18 1.58 11.13 4.49
CA GLU A 18 0.62 12.24 4.69
C GLU A 18 -0.69 11.98 3.97
N CYS A 19 -0.63 11.41 2.78
CA CYS A 19 -1.78 11.18 1.91
C CYS A 19 -1.43 10.12 0.85
N TYR A 20 -2.43 9.73 0.05
CA TYR A 20 -2.25 8.76 -1.03
C TYR A 20 -2.80 9.32 -2.34
N TYR A 21 -2.16 8.98 -3.47
CA TYR A 21 -2.77 9.20 -4.77
C TYR A 21 -3.14 7.86 -5.44
N MET A 22 -4.24 7.88 -6.20
CA MET A 22 -4.76 6.68 -6.82
C MET A 22 -4.19 6.49 -8.21
N SER A 23 -3.52 5.35 -8.42
CA SER A 23 -3.21 4.85 -9.76
C SER A 23 -4.22 3.79 -10.13
N ALA A 24 -4.80 3.88 -11.31
CA ALA A 24 -5.85 2.96 -11.71
C ALA A 24 -5.90 2.65 -13.21
N GLN A 25 -6.53 1.52 -13.53
CA GLN A 25 -6.82 1.06 -14.88
C GLN A 25 -8.23 0.49 -14.95
N TYR A 26 -8.98 0.94 -15.95
CA TYR A 26 -10.28 0.39 -16.28
C TYR A 26 -10.13 -0.86 -17.13
N GLY A 27 -10.71 -1.97 -16.68
CA GLY A 27 -10.71 -3.22 -17.41
C GLY A 27 -9.35 -3.71 -17.86
N ASN A 28 -9.29 -4.50 -18.90
CA ASN A 28 -8.03 -4.99 -19.46
C ASN A 28 -7.44 -3.97 -20.43
N ALA A 29 -6.27 -3.39 -20.08
CA ALA A 29 -5.61 -2.33 -20.85
C ALA A 29 -5.29 -2.71 -22.31
N ILE A 30 -5.18 -4.01 -22.62
CA ILE A 30 -4.88 -4.51 -23.96
C ILE A 30 -6.17 -4.67 -24.78
N LEU A 31 -7.21 -5.30 -24.19
CA LEU A 31 -8.46 -5.59 -24.90
C LEU A 31 -9.32 -4.35 -25.11
N GLU A 32 -9.25 -3.39 -24.22
CA GLU A 32 -10.11 -2.22 -24.21
C GLU A 32 -9.64 -1.08 -25.09
N SER A 33 -8.35 -1.09 -25.46
CA SER A 33 -7.86 -0.18 -26.51
C SER A 33 -8.61 -0.33 -27.84
N THR A 34 -9.36 -1.45 -28.02
CA THR A 34 -10.04 -1.81 -29.27
C THR A 34 -11.57 -1.78 -29.24
N LYS A 35 -12.23 -1.67 -28.08
CA LYS A 35 -13.66 -2.04 -27.95
C LYS A 35 -14.63 -1.04 -27.32
N SER A 36 -14.21 0.09 -26.79
CA SER A 36 -15.13 0.94 -26.03
C SER A 36 -15.25 2.35 -26.57
N ASN A 37 -16.49 2.82 -26.61
CA ASN A 37 -16.78 4.24 -26.83
C ASN A 37 -16.22 5.04 -25.62
N PRO A 38 -15.33 6.01 -25.82
CA PRO A 38 -14.78 6.82 -24.72
C PRO A 38 -15.87 7.55 -23.91
N LEU A 39 -17.03 7.83 -24.48
CA LEU A 39 -18.13 8.54 -23.83
C LEU A 39 -18.85 7.71 -22.77
N ASP A 40 -19.04 6.41 -22.97
CA ASP A 40 -19.74 5.54 -22.00
C ASP A 40 -18.92 5.35 -20.70
N ARG A 41 -17.60 5.56 -20.76
CA ARG A 41 -16.68 5.45 -19.60
C ARG A 41 -16.50 6.76 -18.85
N ALA A 42 -16.82 7.85 -19.48
CA ALA A 42 -16.51 9.17 -18.97
C ALA A 42 -17.47 9.66 -17.89
N MET A 43 -18.70 9.11 -17.86
CA MET A 43 -19.74 9.53 -16.91
C MET A 43 -19.67 8.80 -15.55
N ASP A 44 -19.08 7.59 -15.51
CA ASP A 44 -18.91 6.85 -14.26
C ASP A 44 -17.75 7.44 -13.44
N SER A 45 -17.91 7.51 -12.13
CA SER A 45 -16.84 7.87 -11.20
C SER A 45 -16.41 6.66 -10.37
N PRO A 46 -15.77 5.66 -10.98
CA PRO A 46 -15.48 4.39 -10.31
C PRO A 46 -14.51 4.53 -9.14
N PHE A 47 -13.77 5.64 -9.06
CA PHE A 47 -13.01 5.97 -7.85
C PHE A 47 -13.92 6.29 -6.67
N ILE A 48 -14.97 7.09 -6.90
CA ILE A 48 -15.97 7.42 -5.87
C ILE A 48 -16.71 6.15 -5.44
N ASP A 49 -17.14 5.33 -6.41
CA ASP A 49 -17.79 4.06 -6.13
C ASP A 49 -16.89 3.12 -5.32
N PHE A 50 -15.60 3.03 -5.67
CA PHE A 50 -14.64 2.22 -4.96
C PHE A 50 -14.40 2.74 -3.53
N ILE A 51 -14.27 4.05 -3.35
CA ILE A 51 -14.13 4.68 -2.03
C ILE A 51 -15.37 4.38 -1.18
N ASN A 52 -16.57 4.51 -1.76
CA ASN A 52 -17.83 4.21 -1.05
C ASN A 52 -17.98 2.71 -0.69
N GLU A 53 -17.39 1.81 -1.50
CA GLU A 53 -17.42 0.35 -1.28
C GLU A 53 -16.42 -0.09 -0.19
N VAL A 54 -15.25 0.52 -0.16
CA VAL A 54 -14.12 0.10 0.71
C VAL A 54 -13.97 1.00 1.95
N GLY A 55 -14.29 2.29 1.82
CA GLY A 55 -14.07 3.32 2.84
C GLY A 55 -12.63 3.88 2.80
N LEU A 56 -12.46 5.13 3.22
CA LEU A 56 -11.14 5.77 3.29
C LEU A 56 -10.25 5.13 4.37
N ASP A 57 -10.83 4.62 5.45
CA ASP A 57 -10.08 3.95 6.51
C ASP A 57 -9.35 2.71 5.98
N ALA A 58 -10.03 1.84 5.27
CA ALA A 58 -9.43 0.66 4.68
C ALA A 58 -8.47 1.00 3.51
N LEU A 59 -8.79 2.05 2.75
CA LEU A 59 -8.01 2.45 1.58
C LEU A 59 -6.74 3.20 1.95
N THR A 60 -6.84 4.17 2.87
CA THR A 60 -5.79 5.16 3.17
C THR A 60 -5.57 5.42 4.66
N GLN A 61 -6.13 4.62 5.55
CA GLN A 61 -6.11 4.86 7.00
C GLN A 61 -6.69 6.24 7.36
N GLY A 62 -7.80 6.61 6.74
CA GLY A 62 -8.46 7.92 6.95
C GLY A 62 -7.71 9.13 6.39
N LYS A 63 -6.58 8.93 5.68
CA LYS A 63 -5.78 10.02 5.11
C LYS A 63 -6.37 10.51 3.80
N LYS A 64 -5.99 11.75 3.42
CA LYS A 64 -6.42 12.35 2.16
C LYS A 64 -6.05 11.52 0.95
N VAL A 65 -6.93 11.53 -0.03
CA VAL A 65 -6.80 10.80 -1.27
C VAL A 65 -6.84 11.73 -2.48
N PHE A 66 -5.93 11.51 -3.41
CA PHE A 66 -5.89 12.19 -4.70
C PHE A 66 -6.46 11.30 -5.77
N ILE A 67 -7.48 11.78 -6.47
CA ILE A 67 -8.24 11.04 -7.49
C ILE A 67 -8.10 11.76 -8.83
N PRO A 68 -7.60 11.11 -9.89
CA PRO A 68 -7.58 11.70 -11.22
C PRO A 68 -9.01 11.88 -11.76
N VAL A 69 -9.29 13.05 -12.32
CA VAL A 69 -10.58 13.39 -12.92
C VAL A 69 -10.39 13.94 -14.32
N THR A 70 -11.26 13.51 -15.22
CA THR A 70 -11.31 13.97 -16.62
C THR A 70 -12.25 15.17 -16.78
N GLN A 71 -12.20 15.82 -17.95
CA GLN A 71 -13.13 16.90 -18.34
C GLN A 71 -14.60 16.50 -18.18
N ILE A 72 -14.94 15.29 -18.59
CA ILE A 72 -16.33 14.79 -18.57
C ILE A 72 -16.78 14.49 -17.14
N GLN A 73 -15.91 13.88 -16.34
CA GLN A 73 -16.20 13.63 -14.92
C GLN A 73 -16.40 14.93 -14.13
N LEU A 74 -15.65 15.99 -14.43
CA LEU A 74 -15.89 17.31 -13.82
C LEU A 74 -17.25 17.91 -14.20
N ALA A 75 -17.81 17.55 -15.37
CA ALA A 75 -19.08 18.08 -15.83
C ALA A 75 -20.28 17.43 -15.12
N VAL A 76 -20.12 16.27 -14.49
CA VAL A 76 -21.17 15.59 -13.71
C VAL A 76 -21.08 15.92 -12.23
N ASP A 77 -22.14 15.59 -11.48
CA ASP A 77 -22.19 15.85 -10.03
C ASP A 77 -21.50 14.73 -9.25
N LEU A 78 -20.16 14.74 -9.23
CA LEU A 78 -19.31 13.73 -8.58
C LEU A 78 -19.57 13.61 -7.07
N GLU A 79 -20.08 14.67 -6.45
CA GLU A 79 -20.41 14.70 -5.03
C GLU A 79 -21.68 13.90 -4.70
N VAL A 80 -22.52 13.63 -5.69
CA VAL A 80 -23.76 12.86 -5.47
C VAL A 80 -23.41 11.41 -5.15
N GLY A 81 -23.78 10.99 -3.95
CA GLY A 81 -23.48 9.63 -3.47
C GLY A 81 -22.14 9.48 -2.78
N LEU A 82 -21.30 10.52 -2.71
CA LEU A 82 -20.09 10.47 -1.89
C LEU A 82 -20.46 10.43 -0.40
N LYS A 83 -19.92 9.45 0.32
CA LYS A 83 -20.15 9.26 1.77
C LYS A 83 -19.08 9.91 2.62
N GLU A 84 -17.95 10.24 2.03
CA GLU A 84 -16.77 10.77 2.70
C GLU A 84 -16.79 12.30 2.73
N ASP A 85 -16.04 12.90 3.68
CA ASP A 85 -15.84 14.33 3.76
C ASP A 85 -15.10 14.84 2.52
N PRO A 86 -15.66 15.80 1.74
CA PRO A 86 -15.00 16.39 0.59
C PRO A 86 -13.59 16.92 0.86
N SER A 87 -13.30 17.38 2.08
CA SER A 87 -11.98 17.90 2.47
C SER A 87 -10.86 16.85 2.46
N ASN A 88 -11.24 15.56 2.48
CA ASN A 88 -10.32 14.42 2.36
C ASN A 88 -10.04 14.01 0.92
N ILE A 89 -10.73 14.63 -0.06
CA ILE A 89 -10.62 14.28 -1.47
C ILE A 89 -9.99 15.45 -2.24
N VAL A 90 -8.98 15.13 -3.04
CA VAL A 90 -8.29 16.07 -3.92
C VAL A 90 -8.43 15.57 -5.36
N PHE A 91 -9.03 16.36 -6.22
CA PHE A 91 -9.15 16.04 -7.64
C PHE A 91 -7.88 16.41 -8.40
N ILE A 92 -7.22 15.45 -9.03
CA ILE A 92 -6.11 15.70 -9.95
C ILE A 92 -6.70 15.93 -11.33
N LEU A 93 -6.63 17.16 -11.82
CA LEU A 93 -7.09 17.50 -13.16
C LEU A 93 -6.19 16.84 -14.22
N ASP A 94 -6.77 15.95 -15.04
CA ASP A 94 -6.08 15.31 -16.17
C ASP A 94 -5.49 16.39 -17.11
N ASP A 95 -4.42 16.06 -17.83
CA ASP A 95 -3.73 17.01 -18.71
C ASP A 95 -4.62 17.53 -19.85
N ARG A 96 -5.68 16.77 -20.22
CA ARG A 96 -6.67 17.12 -21.24
C ARG A 96 -7.81 17.98 -20.71
N VAL A 97 -7.83 18.31 -19.40
CA VAL A 97 -8.83 19.22 -18.84
C VAL A 97 -8.52 20.66 -19.26
N GLU A 98 -9.38 21.22 -20.09
CA GLU A 98 -9.23 22.58 -20.63
C GLU A 98 -9.82 23.64 -19.69
N PRO A 99 -9.17 24.78 -19.49
CA PRO A 99 -9.60 25.87 -18.61
C PRO A 99 -10.67 26.76 -19.27
N ASN A 100 -11.75 26.17 -19.79
CA ASN A 100 -12.87 26.94 -20.30
C ASN A 100 -13.80 27.44 -19.16
N ALA A 101 -14.70 28.37 -19.46
CA ALA A 101 -15.58 28.99 -18.48
C ALA A 101 -16.43 27.95 -17.69
N ALA A 102 -16.93 26.91 -18.35
CA ALA A 102 -17.71 25.85 -17.70
C ALA A 102 -16.86 25.05 -16.72
N THR A 103 -15.64 24.66 -17.11
CA THR A 103 -14.70 23.93 -16.26
C THR A 103 -14.30 24.75 -15.03
N LEU A 104 -13.98 26.02 -15.21
CA LEU A 104 -13.59 26.90 -14.11
C LEU A 104 -14.75 27.12 -13.11
N ALA A 105 -16.00 27.29 -13.60
CA ALA A 105 -17.18 27.36 -12.76
C ALA A 105 -17.40 26.07 -11.96
N ARG A 106 -17.11 24.90 -12.55
CA ARG A 106 -17.16 23.60 -11.82
C ARG A 106 -16.06 23.53 -10.76
N CYS A 107 -14.84 23.94 -11.05
CA CYS A 107 -13.75 24.00 -10.06
C CYS A 107 -14.13 24.93 -8.88
N GLU A 108 -14.74 26.08 -9.14
CA GLU A 108 -15.22 27.01 -8.11
C GLU A 108 -16.30 26.34 -7.24
N ARG A 109 -17.30 25.72 -7.86
CA ARG A 109 -18.37 24.98 -7.13
C ARG A 109 -17.80 23.93 -6.21
N PHE A 110 -16.93 23.04 -6.72
CA PHE A 110 -16.31 21.98 -5.91
C PHE A 110 -15.41 22.53 -4.82
N SER A 111 -14.65 23.60 -5.07
CA SER A 111 -13.86 24.28 -4.06
C SER A 111 -14.72 24.82 -2.91
N ASN A 112 -15.88 25.41 -3.23
CA ASN A 112 -16.82 25.89 -2.22
C ASN A 112 -17.46 24.77 -1.39
N MET A 113 -17.48 23.54 -1.92
CA MET A 113 -17.91 22.33 -1.21
C MET A 113 -16.81 21.70 -0.34
N GLY A 114 -15.58 22.21 -0.40
CA GLY A 114 -14.45 21.72 0.38
C GLY A 114 -13.46 20.85 -0.38
N PHE A 115 -13.76 20.44 -1.62
CA PHE A 115 -12.81 19.71 -2.45
C PHE A 115 -11.58 20.57 -2.78
N LYS A 116 -10.45 19.90 -2.95
CA LYS A 116 -9.19 20.51 -3.38
C LYS A 116 -8.79 20.02 -4.75
N PHE A 117 -7.92 20.79 -5.40
CA PHE A 117 -7.47 20.47 -6.76
C PHE A 117 -5.96 20.37 -6.83
N ALA A 118 -5.53 19.45 -7.69
CA ALA A 118 -4.14 19.24 -8.06
C ALA A 118 -3.98 19.23 -9.57
N LYS A 119 -2.77 19.50 -10.06
CA LYS A 119 -2.41 19.35 -11.47
C LYS A 119 -0.98 18.87 -11.62
N TYR A 120 -0.72 18.14 -12.69
CA TYR A 120 0.63 17.76 -13.07
C TYR A 120 1.38 18.93 -13.70
N TYR A 121 2.68 18.98 -13.44
CA TYR A 121 3.63 19.89 -14.06
C TYR A 121 4.73 19.08 -14.74
N ASP A 122 4.82 19.17 -16.05
CA ASP A 122 5.77 18.45 -16.92
C ASP A 122 6.91 19.33 -17.45
N GLY A 123 7.11 20.51 -16.87
CA GLY A 123 8.08 21.50 -17.30
C GLY A 123 7.46 22.77 -17.92
N LYS A 124 6.13 22.81 -18.09
CA LYS A 124 5.40 23.96 -18.65
C LYS A 124 4.40 24.51 -17.66
N LEU A 125 4.37 25.83 -17.46
CA LEU A 125 3.43 26.50 -16.56
C LEU A 125 2.08 26.82 -17.22
N ASP A 126 2.08 27.12 -18.52
CA ASP A 126 0.89 27.61 -19.23
C ASP A 126 -0.36 26.75 -19.02
N PRO A 127 -0.30 25.40 -19.06
CA PRO A 127 -1.49 24.59 -18.84
C PRO A 127 -2.07 24.68 -17.43
N ILE A 128 -1.29 25.21 -16.46
CA ILE A 128 -1.67 25.27 -15.04
C ILE A 128 -2.13 26.66 -14.62
N VAL A 129 -1.59 27.70 -15.25
CA VAL A 129 -1.81 29.11 -14.85
C VAL A 129 -3.28 29.48 -14.83
N ALA A 130 -4.07 29.05 -15.79
CA ALA A 130 -5.49 29.32 -15.85
C ALA A 130 -6.30 28.72 -14.67
N PHE A 131 -5.81 27.66 -14.06
CA PHE A 131 -6.41 27.02 -12.88
C PHE A 131 -5.88 27.58 -11.55
N LYS A 132 -4.96 28.57 -11.60
CA LYS A 132 -4.26 29.10 -10.41
C LYS A 132 -5.15 29.41 -9.20
N PRO A 133 -6.37 29.97 -9.33
CA PRO A 133 -7.23 30.26 -8.19
C PRO A 133 -7.67 29.01 -7.40
N TYR A 134 -7.68 27.85 -8.05
CA TYR A 134 -8.24 26.59 -7.51
C TYR A 134 -7.16 25.60 -7.10
N ILE A 135 -5.92 25.70 -7.63
CA ILE A 135 -4.86 24.70 -7.43
C ILE A 135 -4.28 24.80 -6.03
N ASN A 136 -4.40 23.68 -5.30
CA ASN A 136 -3.84 23.49 -3.96
C ASN A 136 -2.55 22.65 -3.98
N TYR A 137 -2.39 21.76 -4.99
CA TYR A 137 -1.23 20.88 -5.12
C TYR A 137 -0.72 20.84 -6.56
N ILE A 138 0.61 20.73 -6.70
CA ILE A 138 1.26 20.57 -8.02
C ILE A 138 2.22 19.40 -7.96
N PHE A 139 1.98 18.41 -8.82
CA PHE A 139 2.77 17.20 -8.96
C PHE A 139 3.85 17.40 -10.03
N LEU A 140 5.11 17.42 -9.61
CA LEU A 140 6.25 17.60 -10.51
C LEU A 140 6.61 16.29 -11.20
N LYS A 141 6.30 16.17 -12.48
CA LYS A 141 6.73 15.09 -13.37
C LYS A 141 7.95 15.50 -14.18
N VAL A 142 9.06 15.71 -13.50
CA VAL A 142 10.33 16.12 -14.11
C VAL A 142 11.46 15.24 -13.60
N GLU A 143 12.56 15.15 -14.35
CA GLU A 143 13.72 14.40 -13.91
C GLU A 143 14.19 14.82 -12.51
N ALA A 144 14.51 13.86 -11.66
CA ALA A 144 14.90 14.10 -10.27
C ALA A 144 16.05 15.12 -10.14
N LYS A 145 17.00 15.14 -11.10
CA LYS A 145 18.13 16.07 -11.12
C LYS A 145 17.71 17.54 -11.25
N LYS A 146 16.59 17.81 -11.92
CA LYS A 146 16.05 19.17 -12.16
C LYS A 146 14.91 19.53 -11.22
N MET A 147 14.46 18.59 -10.38
CA MET A 147 13.24 18.72 -9.60
C MET A 147 13.27 19.92 -8.64
N LEU A 148 14.39 20.19 -7.98
CA LEU A 148 14.54 21.33 -7.06
C LEU A 148 14.45 22.68 -7.79
N GLU A 149 15.03 22.80 -8.99
CA GLU A 149 14.95 23.98 -9.83
C GLU A 149 13.51 24.25 -10.25
N HIS A 150 12.83 23.22 -10.76
CA HIS A 150 11.42 23.32 -11.16
C HIS A 150 10.51 23.59 -9.96
N ALA A 151 10.79 23.02 -8.79
CA ALA A 151 10.04 23.30 -7.57
C ALA A 151 10.11 24.79 -7.19
N LYS A 152 11.28 25.40 -7.29
CA LYS A 152 11.48 26.84 -7.04
C LYS A 152 10.68 27.69 -8.04
N LEU A 153 10.76 27.37 -9.34
CA LEU A 153 10.00 28.05 -10.38
C LEU A 153 8.48 27.97 -10.14
N VAL A 154 7.99 26.76 -9.85
CA VAL A 154 6.57 26.55 -9.56
C VAL A 154 6.15 27.32 -8.32
N LYS A 155 6.96 27.32 -7.25
CA LYS A 155 6.63 28.04 -6.01
C LYS A 155 6.56 29.55 -6.18
N GLN A 156 7.37 30.13 -7.06
CA GLN A 156 7.30 31.55 -7.41
C GLN A 156 5.97 31.92 -8.08
N ASN A 157 5.40 31.01 -8.88
CA ASN A 157 4.14 31.25 -9.60
C ASN A 157 2.90 30.83 -8.78
N PHE A 158 3.03 29.84 -7.90
CA PHE A 158 1.96 29.24 -7.09
C PHE A 158 2.36 29.21 -5.61
N ALA A 159 2.46 30.37 -4.99
CA ALA A 159 2.99 30.51 -3.62
C ALA A 159 2.21 29.70 -2.57
N SER A 160 0.90 29.55 -2.72
CA SER A 160 0.03 28.79 -1.81
C SER A 160 0.03 27.28 -2.06
N ALA A 161 0.41 26.83 -3.28
CA ALA A 161 0.32 25.41 -3.62
C ALA A 161 1.38 24.57 -2.89
N THR A 162 0.97 23.36 -2.49
CA THR A 162 1.88 22.33 -1.99
C THR A 162 2.50 21.59 -3.17
N ILE A 163 3.82 21.51 -3.19
CA ILE A 163 4.57 20.86 -4.26
C ILE A 163 4.84 19.39 -3.88
N VAL A 164 4.54 18.49 -4.82
CA VAL A 164 4.76 17.05 -4.73
C VAL A 164 5.83 16.63 -5.73
N GLY A 165 6.93 16.04 -5.28
CA GLY A 165 7.96 15.46 -6.14
C GLY A 165 7.60 14.02 -6.49
N MET A 166 7.58 13.70 -7.79
CA MET A 166 7.16 12.40 -8.30
C MET A 166 8.35 11.51 -8.70
N ASP A 167 8.14 10.20 -8.69
CA ASP A 167 9.06 9.19 -9.23
C ASP A 167 10.48 9.22 -8.63
N ILE A 168 10.61 9.47 -7.33
CA ILE A 168 11.90 9.43 -6.63
C ILE A 168 12.24 7.98 -6.34
N GLY A 169 13.07 7.36 -7.21
CA GLY A 169 13.37 5.92 -7.15
C GLY A 169 14.32 5.52 -6.04
N GLU A 170 15.25 6.40 -5.64
CA GLU A 170 16.38 6.06 -4.80
C GLU A 170 16.44 6.89 -3.51
N LYS A 171 16.75 6.23 -2.39
CA LYS A 171 16.91 6.88 -1.08
C LYS A 171 17.98 7.97 -1.07
N PRO A 172 19.18 7.81 -1.66
CA PRO A 172 20.18 8.88 -1.72
C PRO A 172 19.70 10.14 -2.45
N ILE A 173 18.85 9.99 -3.46
CA ILE A 173 18.26 11.14 -4.18
C ILE A 173 17.27 11.86 -3.27
N PHE A 174 16.39 11.12 -2.59
CA PHE A 174 15.47 11.66 -1.59
C PHE A 174 16.24 12.42 -0.48
N ASP A 175 17.25 11.80 0.13
CA ASP A 175 18.04 12.39 1.20
C ASP A 175 18.73 13.70 0.75
N LYS A 176 19.27 13.73 -0.46
CA LYS A 176 19.85 14.93 -1.04
C LYS A 176 18.82 16.04 -1.23
N MET A 177 17.59 15.70 -1.64
CA MET A 177 16.53 16.68 -1.81
C MET A 177 16.09 17.30 -0.49
N ILE A 178 15.87 16.49 0.55
CA ILE A 178 15.42 17.00 1.86
C ILE A 178 16.48 17.84 2.57
N LEU A 179 17.77 17.55 2.36
CA LEU A 179 18.88 18.31 2.93
C LEU A 179 19.15 19.64 2.19
N SER A 180 18.57 19.83 1.02
CA SER A 180 18.76 21.05 0.26
C SER A 180 18.05 22.24 0.90
N ARG A 181 18.77 23.36 1.10
CA ARG A 181 18.20 24.62 1.62
C ARG A 181 17.14 25.22 0.68
N ASP A 182 17.23 24.93 -0.61
CA ASP A 182 16.31 25.43 -1.65
C ASP A 182 15.10 24.52 -1.86
N ASN A 183 14.94 23.48 -1.03
CA ASN A 183 13.84 22.54 -1.18
C ASN A 183 12.48 23.20 -0.91
N GLN A 184 11.64 23.26 -1.95
CA GLN A 184 10.25 23.71 -1.89
C GLN A 184 9.24 22.55 -1.94
N ILE A 185 9.72 21.30 -2.06
CA ILE A 185 8.91 20.11 -2.13
C ILE A 185 8.49 19.70 -0.72
N LYS A 186 7.22 19.47 -0.52
CA LYS A 186 6.64 19.07 0.77
C LYS A 186 6.28 17.60 0.85
N LEU A 187 5.89 17.03 -0.29
CA LEU A 187 5.47 15.63 -0.40
C LEU A 187 6.29 14.93 -1.48
N PHE A 188 6.56 13.66 -1.28
CA PHE A 188 7.46 12.87 -2.11
C PHE A 188 6.80 11.54 -2.47
N ASP A 189 6.75 11.22 -3.77
CA ASP A 189 6.38 9.92 -4.30
C ASP A 189 7.60 9.17 -4.82
N GLY A 190 7.59 7.86 -4.67
CA GLY A 190 8.60 7.00 -5.26
C GLY A 190 8.91 5.74 -4.48
N ALA A 191 9.87 4.97 -4.98
CA ALA A 191 10.25 3.69 -4.40
C ALA A 191 11.35 3.79 -3.32
N PHE A 192 11.83 4.99 -3.01
CA PHE A 192 12.96 5.25 -2.11
C PHE A 192 12.84 4.63 -0.72
N TYR A 193 11.63 4.32 -0.25
CA TYR A 193 11.38 3.71 1.05
C TYR A 193 11.36 2.16 1.02
N LYS A 194 11.34 1.55 -0.18
CA LYS A 194 11.21 0.10 -0.40
C LYS A 194 12.55 -0.61 -0.58
N VAL A 195 13.65 0.11 -0.57
CA VAL A 195 14.97 -0.42 -0.95
C VAL A 195 15.89 -0.42 0.27
N HIS A 196 16.43 -1.60 0.59
CA HIS A 196 17.54 -1.73 1.50
C HIS A 196 18.79 -1.06 0.88
N ILE A 197 19.38 -0.11 1.61
CA ILE A 197 20.67 0.49 1.24
C ILE A 197 21.71 -0.09 2.19
N PRO A 198 22.70 -0.86 1.68
CA PRO A 198 23.75 -1.35 2.52
C PRO A 198 24.46 -0.18 3.20
N THR A 199 24.23 0.00 4.49
CA THR A 199 25.00 0.94 5.29
C THR A 199 26.28 0.24 5.71
N ASN A 200 27.44 0.89 5.50
CA ASN A 200 28.73 0.44 6.05
C ASN A 200 28.78 0.49 7.59
N ALA A 201 27.66 0.72 8.25
CA ALA A 201 27.53 0.68 9.68
C ALA A 201 27.62 -0.78 10.15
N LYS A 202 28.52 -1.01 11.09
CA LYS A 202 28.71 -2.27 11.82
C LYS A 202 27.37 -2.97 12.03
N GLN A 203 27.30 -4.27 11.70
CA GLN A 203 26.17 -5.15 12.00
C GLN A 203 25.62 -4.80 13.39
N ASN A 204 24.57 -4.04 13.43
CA ASN A 204 23.87 -3.78 14.68
C ASN A 204 23.24 -5.13 15.08
N ALA A 205 23.70 -5.68 16.20
CA ALA A 205 23.07 -6.85 16.78
C ALA A 205 21.57 -6.56 16.89
N LEU A 206 20.74 -7.46 16.39
CA LEU A 206 19.28 -7.34 16.49
C LEU A 206 18.90 -7.10 17.95
N SER A 207 17.94 -6.22 18.19
CA SER A 207 17.45 -6.04 19.56
C SER A 207 16.92 -7.37 20.12
N PRO A 208 17.04 -7.62 21.44
CA PRO A 208 16.50 -8.84 22.05
C PRO A 208 15.02 -9.07 21.70
N LEU A 209 14.25 -8.01 21.57
CA LEU A 209 12.85 -8.07 21.16
C LEU A 209 12.71 -8.64 19.75
N LYS A 210 13.42 -8.11 18.77
CA LYS A 210 13.40 -8.62 17.38
C LYS A 210 13.83 -10.10 17.32
N THR A 211 14.80 -10.50 18.13
CA THR A 211 15.26 -11.89 18.23
C THR A 211 14.14 -12.82 18.72
N ASN A 212 13.39 -12.42 19.76
CA ASN A 212 12.26 -13.20 20.27
C ASN A 212 11.15 -13.40 19.23
N TYR A 213 10.85 -12.35 18.47
CA TYR A 213 9.86 -12.42 17.40
C TYR A 213 10.28 -13.37 16.25
N LEU A 214 11.56 -13.33 15.87
CA LEU A 214 12.11 -14.28 14.89
C LEU A 214 12.10 -15.72 15.42
N GLN A 215 12.35 -15.95 16.71
CA GLN A 215 12.23 -17.27 17.34
C GLN A 215 10.79 -17.80 17.29
N LEU A 216 9.80 -16.95 17.61
CA LEU A 216 8.37 -17.31 17.49
C LEU A 216 8.02 -17.73 16.07
N LEU A 217 8.48 -16.94 15.09
CA LEU A 217 8.24 -17.23 13.68
C LEU A 217 8.85 -18.58 13.27
N ASN A 218 10.06 -18.88 13.74
CA ASN A 218 10.72 -20.16 13.47
C ASN A 218 9.95 -21.33 14.09
N ILE A 219 9.42 -21.19 15.31
CA ILE A 219 8.63 -22.22 15.97
C ILE A 219 7.36 -22.55 15.14
N VAL A 220 6.61 -21.53 14.70
CA VAL A 220 5.35 -21.76 13.97
C VAL A 220 5.54 -22.26 12.53
N ASN A 221 6.75 -22.11 11.98
CA ASN A 221 7.08 -22.58 10.64
C ASN A 221 7.66 -23.99 10.60
N GLN A 222 7.93 -24.64 11.78
CA GLN A 222 8.36 -26.02 11.83
C GLN A 222 7.24 -26.98 11.43
N GLU A 223 7.59 -28.09 10.76
CA GLU A 223 6.64 -29.14 10.41
C GLU A 223 6.04 -29.78 11.65
N ASP A 224 6.86 -30.04 12.68
CA ASP A 224 6.47 -30.57 13.98
C ASP A 224 6.14 -29.43 14.96
N PHE A 225 5.08 -28.65 14.66
CA PHE A 225 4.66 -27.53 15.51
C PHE A 225 4.21 -28.02 16.91
N ASP A 226 4.91 -27.55 17.95
CA ASP A 226 4.57 -27.84 19.34
C ASP A 226 3.86 -26.64 20.01
N PHE A 227 2.60 -26.84 20.35
CA PHE A 227 1.78 -25.83 21.06
C PHE A 227 2.37 -25.44 22.41
N GLN A 228 3.09 -26.32 23.12
CA GLN A 228 3.68 -26.00 24.41
C GLN A 228 4.89 -25.09 24.26
N THR A 229 5.74 -25.36 23.30
CA THR A 229 6.88 -24.50 22.98
C THR A 229 6.41 -23.12 22.51
N PHE A 230 5.39 -23.07 21.65
CA PHE A 230 4.75 -21.82 21.22
C PHE A 230 4.24 -21.01 22.43
N THR A 231 3.41 -21.59 23.27
CA THR A 231 2.80 -20.87 24.40
C THR A 231 3.82 -20.49 25.47
N ARG A 232 4.91 -21.25 25.64
CA ARG A 232 6.03 -20.89 26.51
C ARG A 232 6.73 -19.64 26.00
N THR A 233 6.97 -19.55 24.71
CA THR A 233 7.65 -18.39 24.11
C THR A 233 6.74 -17.16 24.15
N VAL A 234 5.43 -17.29 23.84
CA VAL A 234 4.46 -16.19 23.94
C VAL A 234 4.37 -15.64 25.37
N ARG A 235 4.48 -16.51 26.41
CA ARG A 235 4.47 -16.08 27.83
C ARG A 235 5.65 -15.18 28.22
N GLN A 236 6.75 -15.21 27.48
CA GLN A 236 7.92 -14.37 27.77
C GLN A 236 7.68 -12.89 27.39
N ASP A 237 6.67 -12.63 26.56
CA ASP A 237 6.24 -11.30 26.18
C ASP A 237 4.77 -11.07 26.57
N THR A 238 4.59 -10.20 27.59
CA THR A 238 3.26 -9.93 28.15
C THR A 238 2.32 -9.30 27.13
N ALA A 239 2.84 -8.42 26.25
CA ALA A 239 2.04 -7.77 25.23
C ALA A 239 1.53 -8.78 24.20
N LEU A 240 2.40 -9.68 23.72
CA LEU A 240 2.02 -10.78 22.84
C LEU A 240 1.00 -11.71 23.47
N ALA A 241 1.18 -12.07 24.76
CA ALA A 241 0.25 -12.93 25.46
C ALA A 241 -1.15 -12.32 25.54
N ILE A 242 -1.24 -11.03 25.84
CA ILE A 242 -2.51 -10.29 25.88
C ILE A 242 -3.16 -10.23 24.48
N GLN A 243 -2.39 -9.88 23.44
CA GLN A 243 -2.89 -9.82 22.07
C GLN A 243 -3.41 -11.19 21.60
N PHE A 244 -2.67 -12.27 21.89
CA PHE A 244 -3.08 -13.61 21.54
C PHE A 244 -4.39 -14.03 22.22
N MET A 245 -4.51 -13.76 23.53
CA MET A 245 -5.74 -14.06 24.28
C MET A 245 -6.93 -13.26 23.78
N LYS A 246 -6.75 -11.96 23.44
CA LYS A 246 -7.81 -11.13 22.85
C LYS A 246 -8.26 -11.70 21.50
N LEU A 247 -7.32 -12.04 20.60
CA LEU A 247 -7.65 -12.65 19.31
C LEU A 247 -8.53 -13.88 19.48
N VAL A 248 -8.14 -14.81 20.36
CA VAL A 248 -8.87 -16.06 20.55
C VAL A 248 -10.23 -15.83 21.17
N ASN A 249 -10.34 -14.93 22.14
CA ASN A 249 -11.62 -14.60 22.77
C ASN A 249 -12.57 -13.90 21.77
N ASN A 250 -12.06 -13.03 20.88
CA ASN A 250 -12.86 -12.41 19.83
C ASN A 250 -13.30 -13.41 18.74
N ALA A 251 -12.44 -14.35 18.36
CA ALA A 251 -12.77 -15.40 17.39
C ALA A 251 -13.70 -16.47 17.98
N SER A 252 -13.68 -16.66 19.29
CA SER A 252 -14.50 -17.62 20.02
C SER A 252 -15.93 -17.12 20.14
N LYS A 253 -16.89 -17.81 19.50
CA LYS A 253 -18.33 -17.61 19.73
C LYS A 253 -18.81 -18.20 21.08
N SER A 254 -17.88 -18.65 21.92
CA SER A 254 -18.17 -19.24 23.23
C SER A 254 -18.56 -18.14 24.22
N ARG A 255 -19.57 -18.44 25.08
CA ARG A 255 -19.96 -17.55 26.18
C ARG A 255 -18.97 -17.55 27.36
N ALA A 256 -17.98 -18.44 27.36
CA ALA A 256 -16.96 -18.54 28.39
C ALA A 256 -15.66 -17.92 27.91
N GLU A 257 -15.13 -16.98 28.69
CA GLU A 257 -13.83 -16.37 28.47
C GLU A 257 -12.72 -17.41 28.63
N ILE A 258 -11.82 -17.47 27.64
CA ILE A 258 -10.67 -18.37 27.64
C ILE A 258 -9.54 -17.67 28.41
N LYS A 259 -9.08 -18.31 29.50
CA LYS A 259 -8.06 -17.74 30.40
C LYS A 259 -6.70 -18.42 30.34
N ASN A 260 -6.58 -19.48 29.53
CA ASN A 260 -5.37 -20.29 29.45
C ASN A 260 -4.80 -20.29 28.02
N LEU A 261 -3.54 -19.86 27.87
CA LEU A 261 -2.83 -19.79 26.59
C LEU A 261 -2.76 -21.13 25.85
N ASN A 262 -2.58 -22.25 26.57
CA ASN A 262 -2.55 -23.59 25.96
C ASN A 262 -3.92 -23.97 25.37
N GLN A 263 -4.99 -23.65 26.09
CA GLN A 263 -6.36 -23.88 25.61
C GLN A 263 -6.65 -22.95 24.40
N ALA A 264 -6.22 -21.69 24.47
CA ALA A 264 -6.34 -20.74 23.38
C ALA A 264 -5.65 -21.24 22.11
N ALA A 265 -4.40 -21.71 22.24
CA ALA A 265 -3.63 -22.24 21.12
C ALA A 265 -4.28 -23.50 20.51
N ALA A 266 -4.75 -24.44 21.34
CA ALA A 266 -5.43 -25.63 20.86
C ALA A 266 -6.75 -25.33 20.13
N MET A 267 -7.49 -24.32 20.58
CA MET A 267 -8.75 -23.89 19.93
C MET A 267 -8.54 -23.20 18.61
N LEU A 268 -7.52 -22.34 18.50
CA LEU A 268 -7.24 -21.59 17.28
C LEU A 268 -6.66 -22.50 16.18
N GLY A 269 -5.85 -23.47 16.58
CA GLY A 269 -5.17 -24.40 15.67
C GLY A 269 -3.92 -23.81 15.01
N GLN A 270 -3.07 -24.71 14.52
CA GLN A 270 -1.74 -24.36 13.97
C GLN A 270 -1.81 -23.31 12.85
N LYS A 271 -2.75 -23.47 11.92
CA LYS A 271 -2.88 -22.58 10.75
C LYS A 271 -3.14 -21.13 11.14
N GLU A 272 -4.10 -20.89 12.01
CA GLU A 272 -4.47 -19.56 12.45
C GLU A 272 -3.40 -18.97 13.39
N ILE A 273 -2.75 -19.79 14.22
CA ILE A 273 -1.59 -19.37 15.02
C ILE A 273 -0.46 -18.90 14.11
N LYS A 274 -0.15 -19.65 13.04
CA LYS A 274 0.90 -19.28 12.08
C LYS A 274 0.62 -17.94 11.42
N LYS A 275 -0.63 -17.71 10.98
CA LYS A 275 -1.05 -16.40 10.43
C LYS A 275 -0.90 -15.28 11.44
N TRP A 276 -1.41 -15.49 12.66
CA TRP A 276 -1.35 -14.47 13.71
C TRP A 276 0.10 -14.13 14.09
N VAL A 277 0.96 -15.13 14.32
CA VAL A 277 2.38 -14.90 14.64
C VAL A 277 3.06 -14.14 13.51
N SER A 278 2.86 -14.56 12.26
CA SER A 278 3.48 -13.92 11.11
C SER A 278 3.10 -12.43 11.03
N THR A 279 1.85 -12.10 11.30
CA THR A 279 1.35 -10.72 11.34
C THR A 279 1.91 -9.94 12.53
N ALA A 280 1.87 -10.51 13.74
CA ALA A 280 2.40 -9.89 14.96
C ALA A 280 3.92 -9.61 14.83
N VAL A 281 4.65 -10.58 14.28
CA VAL A 281 6.09 -10.45 14.02
C VAL A 281 6.37 -9.36 12.99
N SER A 282 5.61 -9.30 11.90
CA SER A 282 5.77 -8.24 10.90
C SER A 282 5.59 -6.86 11.52
N ASN A 283 4.52 -6.66 12.28
CA ASN A 283 4.27 -5.39 12.98
C ASN A 283 5.41 -5.02 13.92
N ALA A 284 5.86 -5.97 14.74
CA ALA A 284 6.91 -5.74 15.73
C ALA A 284 8.29 -5.49 15.11
N LEU A 285 8.62 -6.19 14.03
CA LEU A 285 9.89 -5.99 13.31
C LEU A 285 9.92 -4.64 12.60
N CYS A 286 8.76 -4.13 12.17
CA CYS A 286 8.65 -2.87 11.43
C CYS A 286 8.55 -1.62 12.33
N VAL A 287 8.62 -1.73 13.66
CA VAL A 287 8.49 -0.58 14.59
C VAL A 287 9.47 0.56 14.24
N ASP A 288 10.69 0.23 13.83
CA ASP A 288 11.73 1.20 13.44
C ASP A 288 11.67 1.60 11.97
N SER A 289 10.72 1.06 11.20
CA SER A 289 10.57 1.30 9.76
C SER A 289 9.35 2.22 9.51
N PRO A 290 9.27 2.89 8.34
CA PRO A 290 8.06 3.62 7.98
C PRO A 290 6.82 2.71 8.05
N SER A 291 5.72 3.20 8.61
CA SER A 291 4.47 2.44 8.76
C SER A 291 3.95 1.85 7.43
N GLU A 292 4.32 2.48 6.32
CA GLU A 292 3.99 2.00 4.97
C GLU A 292 4.71 0.69 4.61
N ILE A 293 5.87 0.39 5.17
CA ILE A 293 6.57 -0.90 4.96
C ILE A 293 5.74 -2.03 5.57
N THR A 294 5.22 -1.82 6.78
CA THR A 294 4.31 -2.79 7.43
C THR A 294 3.05 -3.01 6.58
N ARG A 295 2.41 -1.90 6.17
CA ARG A 295 1.22 -1.95 5.31
C ARG A 295 1.50 -2.71 4.02
N LEU A 296 2.59 -2.41 3.34
CA LEU A 296 3.02 -3.05 2.10
C LEU A 296 3.22 -4.55 2.28
N SER A 297 3.95 -4.96 3.33
CA SER A 297 4.20 -6.36 3.68
C SER A 297 2.90 -7.15 3.85
N LEU A 298 1.98 -6.62 4.67
CA LEU A 298 0.71 -7.27 4.99
C LEU A 298 -0.24 -7.34 3.78
N LEU A 299 -0.34 -6.26 3.02
CA LEU A 299 -1.14 -6.26 1.78
C LEU A 299 -0.59 -7.24 0.75
N ARG A 300 0.74 -7.32 0.57
CA ARG A 300 1.37 -8.31 -0.31
C ARG A 300 1.07 -9.73 0.14
N ALA A 301 1.21 -9.99 1.45
CA ALA A 301 0.92 -11.29 2.02
C ALA A 301 -0.51 -11.76 1.68
N LYS A 302 -1.48 -10.91 1.99
CA LYS A 302 -2.89 -11.24 1.76
C LYS A 302 -3.27 -11.29 0.29
N PHE A 303 -2.70 -10.40 -0.53
CA PHE A 303 -2.96 -10.39 -1.97
C PHE A 303 -2.35 -11.62 -2.66
N CYS A 304 -1.12 -12.04 -2.30
CA CYS A 304 -0.53 -13.30 -2.79
C CYS A 304 -1.40 -14.52 -2.38
N GLU A 305 -1.87 -14.56 -1.13
CA GLU A 305 -2.78 -15.62 -0.65
C GLU A 305 -4.08 -15.67 -1.47
N ASN A 306 -4.71 -14.52 -1.69
CA ASN A 306 -5.98 -14.42 -2.42
C ASN A 306 -5.84 -14.81 -3.90
N LEU A 307 -4.67 -14.51 -4.51
CA LEU A 307 -4.38 -14.87 -5.90
C LEU A 307 -4.02 -16.36 -6.10
N ALA A 308 -3.68 -17.10 -5.05
CA ALA A 308 -3.19 -18.47 -5.13
C ALA A 308 -4.05 -19.40 -6.02
N ARG A 309 -5.37 -19.32 -5.87
CA ARG A 309 -6.32 -20.15 -6.66
C ARG A 309 -6.29 -19.77 -8.16
N HIS A 310 -6.09 -18.51 -8.47
CA HIS A 310 -6.06 -18.00 -9.84
C HIS A 310 -4.74 -18.31 -10.57
N PHE A 311 -3.71 -18.67 -9.80
CA PHE A 311 -2.42 -19.13 -10.28
C PHE A 311 -2.24 -20.64 -10.17
N GLU A 312 -3.33 -21.40 -9.90
CA GLU A 312 -3.32 -22.87 -9.75
C GLU A 312 -2.49 -23.37 -8.56
N MET A 313 -2.31 -22.52 -7.53
CA MET A 313 -1.49 -22.80 -6.35
C MET A 313 -2.32 -22.80 -5.05
N ALA A 314 -3.58 -23.25 -5.09
CA ALA A 314 -4.49 -23.22 -3.94
C ALA A 314 -3.92 -23.93 -2.69
N ILE A 315 -3.13 -24.99 -2.86
CA ILE A 315 -2.51 -25.73 -1.74
C ILE A 315 -1.39 -24.92 -1.08
N ALA A 316 -0.77 -23.98 -1.81
CA ALA A 316 0.35 -23.20 -1.33
C ALA A 316 -0.05 -21.84 -0.71
N GLN A 317 -1.33 -21.59 -0.46
CA GLN A 317 -1.84 -20.28 0.03
C GLN A 317 -1.06 -19.75 1.24
N GLU A 318 -0.76 -20.61 2.22
CA GLU A 318 -0.02 -20.20 3.43
C GLU A 318 1.43 -19.80 3.12
N ASN A 319 2.10 -20.54 2.23
CA ASN A 319 3.46 -20.21 1.81
C ASN A 319 3.49 -18.92 0.99
N LEU A 320 2.47 -18.66 0.17
CA LEU A 320 2.33 -17.45 -0.62
C LEU A 320 2.06 -16.23 0.27
N PHE A 321 1.28 -16.41 1.35
CA PHE A 321 1.12 -15.39 2.39
C PHE A 321 2.48 -15.05 3.01
N LEU A 322 3.25 -16.05 3.46
CA LEU A 322 4.59 -15.85 4.03
C LEU A 322 5.56 -15.21 3.04
N MET A 323 5.52 -15.60 1.77
CA MET A 323 6.34 -15.00 0.73
C MET A 323 6.04 -13.50 0.59
N GLY A 324 4.78 -13.12 0.50
CA GLY A 324 4.38 -11.71 0.43
C GLY A 324 4.84 -10.93 1.67
N LEU A 325 4.66 -11.52 2.87
CA LEU A 325 5.06 -10.93 4.15
C LEU A 325 6.56 -10.65 4.20
N PHE A 326 7.38 -11.62 3.79
CA PHE A 326 8.85 -11.50 3.88
C PHE A 326 9.49 -10.78 2.69
N SER A 327 8.69 -10.31 1.75
CA SER A 327 9.20 -9.59 0.58
C SER A 327 9.83 -8.23 0.87
N VAL A 328 9.78 -7.76 2.12
CA VAL A 328 10.41 -6.53 2.63
C VAL A 328 11.36 -6.79 3.81
N LEU A 329 11.73 -8.05 4.03
CA LEU A 329 12.52 -8.46 5.21
C LEU A 329 13.91 -7.82 5.23
N ASP A 330 14.50 -7.57 4.07
CA ASP A 330 15.76 -6.84 3.89
C ASP A 330 15.67 -5.40 4.42
N VAL A 331 14.59 -4.71 4.10
CA VAL A 331 14.34 -3.32 4.57
C VAL A 331 14.11 -3.28 6.08
N VAL A 332 13.38 -4.26 6.59
CA VAL A 332 12.98 -4.32 8.01
C VAL A 332 14.14 -4.69 8.93
N LEU A 333 15.00 -5.61 8.50
CA LEU A 333 16.16 -6.06 9.27
C LEU A 333 17.44 -5.26 8.98
N ASP A 334 17.41 -4.40 7.97
CA ASP A 334 18.57 -3.67 7.44
C ASP A 334 19.73 -4.62 7.05
N LEU A 335 19.37 -5.73 6.39
CA LEU A 335 20.28 -6.78 5.96
C LEU A 335 19.98 -7.19 4.52
N PRO A 336 20.98 -7.67 3.76
CA PRO A 336 20.69 -8.33 2.49
C PRO A 336 19.69 -9.47 2.66
N LEU A 337 18.77 -9.63 1.73
CA LEU A 337 17.68 -10.62 1.84
C LEU A 337 18.19 -12.06 2.06
N GLU A 338 19.32 -12.42 1.42
CA GLU A 338 20.00 -13.70 1.63
C GLU A 338 20.45 -13.93 3.07
N ASP A 339 20.93 -12.89 3.74
CA ASP A 339 21.36 -12.96 5.14
C ASP A 339 20.16 -12.97 6.09
N ALA A 340 19.13 -12.21 5.77
CA ALA A 340 17.87 -12.21 6.51
C ALA A 340 17.25 -13.61 6.54
N PHE A 341 17.27 -14.35 5.41
CA PHE A 341 16.76 -15.72 5.36
C PHE A 341 17.61 -16.79 6.06
N LYS A 342 18.83 -16.49 6.45
CA LYS A 342 19.58 -17.39 7.36
C LYS A 342 19.03 -17.37 8.80
N MET A 343 18.27 -16.34 9.15
CA MET A 343 17.70 -16.15 10.48
C MET A 343 16.27 -16.68 10.62
N VAL A 344 15.58 -16.91 9.50
CA VAL A 344 14.17 -17.30 9.46
C VAL A 344 14.01 -18.62 8.71
N PHE A 345 13.38 -19.60 9.38
CA PHE A 345 13.07 -20.88 8.73
C PHE A 345 11.84 -20.70 7.81
N VAL A 346 12.04 -20.84 6.52
CA VAL A 346 10.98 -20.78 5.50
C VAL A 346 11.19 -21.87 4.45
N PRO A 347 10.11 -22.32 3.77
CA PRO A 347 10.24 -23.24 2.64
C PRO A 347 11.20 -22.73 1.56
N PRO A 348 12.03 -23.61 0.96
CA PRO A 348 13.01 -23.21 -0.07
C PRO A 348 12.39 -22.46 -1.24
N GLN A 349 11.15 -22.76 -1.61
CA GLN A 349 10.42 -22.10 -2.70
C GLN A 349 10.22 -20.59 -2.45
N ILE A 350 10.09 -20.18 -1.17
CA ILE A 350 10.00 -18.77 -0.79
C ILE A 350 11.34 -18.07 -1.01
N VAL A 351 12.45 -18.72 -0.60
CA VAL A 351 13.80 -18.19 -0.83
C VAL A 351 14.12 -18.09 -2.31
N ASP A 352 13.77 -19.12 -3.09
CA ASP A 352 13.98 -19.11 -4.54
C ASP A 352 13.19 -17.96 -5.21
N ALA A 353 11.95 -17.73 -4.79
CA ALA A 353 11.12 -16.64 -5.31
C ALA A 353 11.65 -15.26 -4.94
N LEU A 354 12.03 -15.05 -3.68
CA LEU A 354 12.39 -13.72 -3.16
C LEU A 354 13.85 -13.35 -3.45
N VAL A 355 14.78 -14.31 -3.39
CA VAL A 355 16.21 -14.06 -3.58
C VAL A 355 16.63 -14.28 -5.03
N LYS A 356 16.25 -15.44 -5.60
CA LYS A 356 16.69 -15.84 -6.96
C LYS A 356 15.73 -15.40 -8.06
N GLN A 357 14.54 -14.89 -7.69
CA GLN A 357 13.47 -14.50 -8.64
C GLN A 357 13.08 -15.64 -9.59
N GLN A 358 12.95 -16.85 -9.05
CA GLN A 358 12.69 -18.08 -9.79
C GLN A 358 11.58 -18.92 -9.15
N GLY A 359 11.09 -19.90 -9.93
CA GLY A 359 10.06 -20.84 -9.50
C GLY A 359 8.64 -20.31 -9.61
N ASP A 360 7.68 -21.20 -9.31
CA ASP A 360 6.27 -20.90 -9.50
C ASP A 360 5.78 -19.77 -8.60
N TYR A 361 6.26 -19.71 -7.35
CA TYR A 361 5.90 -18.65 -6.40
C TYR A 361 6.30 -17.25 -6.89
N TYR A 362 7.44 -17.15 -7.61
CA TYR A 362 7.86 -15.88 -8.17
C TYR A 362 6.86 -15.32 -9.19
N SER A 363 6.13 -16.18 -9.91
CA SER A 363 5.11 -15.71 -10.86
C SER A 363 3.99 -14.88 -10.19
N ILE A 364 3.56 -15.27 -8.98
CA ILE A 364 2.59 -14.49 -8.19
C ILE A 364 3.24 -13.24 -7.62
N LEU A 365 4.42 -13.36 -7.04
CA LEU A 365 5.16 -12.22 -6.51
C LEU A 365 5.39 -11.16 -7.59
N TYR A 366 5.85 -11.57 -8.77
CA TYR A 366 6.03 -10.67 -9.91
C TYR A 366 4.74 -9.96 -10.28
N PHE A 367 3.61 -10.70 -10.37
CA PHE A 367 2.31 -10.09 -10.63
C PHE A 367 1.94 -9.04 -9.57
N VAL A 368 2.10 -9.35 -8.29
CA VAL A 368 1.78 -8.44 -7.17
C VAL A 368 2.67 -7.19 -7.22
N LEU A 369 3.96 -7.34 -7.49
CA LEU A 369 4.87 -6.21 -7.65
C LEU A 369 4.50 -5.32 -8.85
N GLN A 370 4.14 -5.92 -10.01
CA GLN A 370 3.67 -5.15 -11.17
C GLN A 370 2.37 -4.40 -10.85
N TYR A 371 1.48 -5.00 -10.06
CA TYR A 371 0.25 -4.36 -9.61
C TYR A 371 0.52 -3.12 -8.74
N GLU A 372 1.41 -3.23 -7.76
CA GLU A 372 1.82 -2.12 -6.90
C GLU A 372 2.48 -0.96 -7.66
N PHE A 373 3.25 -1.29 -8.69
CA PHE A 373 3.84 -0.26 -9.57
C PHE A 373 2.81 0.38 -10.51
N GLY A 374 1.62 -0.21 -10.66
CA GLY A 374 0.62 0.24 -11.61
C GLY A 374 1.02 -0.03 -13.06
N HIS A 375 1.79 -1.09 -13.31
CA HIS A 375 2.19 -1.52 -14.66
C HIS A 375 1.04 -2.26 -15.35
N TRP A 376 -0.05 -1.55 -15.60
CA TRP A 376 -1.35 -2.09 -16.02
C TRP A 376 -1.31 -2.90 -17.32
N LYS A 377 -0.43 -2.56 -18.26
CA LYS A 377 -0.25 -3.35 -19.49
C LYS A 377 0.29 -4.74 -19.18
N GLU A 378 1.27 -4.84 -18.28
CA GLU A 378 1.85 -6.11 -17.87
C GLU A 378 0.86 -6.94 -17.06
N ILE A 379 0.13 -6.33 -16.14
CA ILE A 379 -0.98 -6.97 -15.41
C ILE A 379 -2.02 -7.53 -16.39
N SER A 380 -2.42 -6.73 -17.37
CA SER A 380 -3.37 -7.15 -18.40
C SER A 380 -2.88 -8.32 -19.25
N ARG A 381 -1.58 -8.32 -19.59
CA ARG A 381 -0.93 -9.40 -20.31
C ARG A 381 -0.95 -10.72 -19.53
N ILE A 382 -0.52 -10.66 -18.27
CA ILE A 382 -0.51 -11.84 -17.39
C ILE A 382 -1.93 -12.36 -17.16
N ALA A 383 -2.89 -11.48 -16.93
CA ALA A 383 -4.30 -11.83 -16.74
C ALA A 383 -4.86 -12.58 -17.95
N LEU A 384 -4.54 -12.13 -19.19
CA LEU A 384 -4.96 -12.81 -20.42
C LEU A 384 -4.32 -14.18 -20.55
N VAL A 385 -3.00 -14.29 -20.32
CA VAL A 385 -2.26 -15.57 -20.46
C VAL A 385 -2.75 -16.62 -19.47
N ARG A 386 -3.10 -16.19 -18.26
CA ARG A 386 -3.56 -17.08 -17.17
C ARG A 386 -5.08 -17.20 -17.09
N ASN A 387 -5.82 -16.59 -18.01
CA ASN A 387 -7.29 -16.55 -17.99
C ASN A 387 -7.89 -16.05 -16.66
N ILE A 388 -7.26 -15.02 -16.08
CA ILE A 388 -7.75 -14.35 -14.85
C ILE A 388 -8.53 -13.13 -15.26
N SER A 389 -9.78 -13.03 -14.82
CA SER A 389 -10.61 -11.85 -15.11
C SER A 389 -10.18 -10.62 -14.27
N ILE A 390 -10.43 -9.43 -14.80
CA ILE A 390 -10.19 -8.18 -14.07
C ILE A 390 -11.00 -8.12 -12.76
N ASP A 391 -12.20 -8.67 -12.76
CA ASP A 391 -13.05 -8.74 -11.56
C ASP A 391 -12.44 -9.62 -10.48
N GLN A 392 -11.79 -10.73 -10.84
CA GLN A 392 -11.08 -11.60 -9.88
C GLN A 392 -9.89 -10.90 -9.26
N ILE A 393 -9.11 -10.16 -10.06
CA ILE A 393 -7.96 -9.38 -9.57
C ILE A 393 -8.45 -8.26 -8.64
N HIS A 394 -9.46 -7.52 -9.07
CA HIS A 394 -10.08 -6.46 -8.27
C HIS A 394 -10.57 -7.00 -6.91
N PHE A 395 -11.32 -8.10 -6.92
CA PHE A 395 -11.84 -8.72 -5.71
C PHE A 395 -10.72 -9.18 -4.79
N ALA A 396 -9.70 -9.85 -5.33
CA ALA A 396 -8.56 -10.34 -4.53
C ALA A 396 -7.81 -9.20 -3.83
N TYR A 397 -7.63 -8.05 -4.50
CA TYR A 397 -6.97 -6.89 -3.91
C TYR A 397 -7.87 -6.16 -2.90
N LYS A 398 -9.16 -5.99 -3.22
CA LYS A 398 -10.15 -5.40 -2.29
C LYS A 398 -10.21 -6.17 -0.98
N GLU A 399 -10.33 -7.49 -1.05
CA GLU A 399 -10.33 -8.36 0.14
C GLU A 399 -9.04 -8.22 0.95
N ALA A 400 -7.89 -8.03 0.29
CA ALA A 400 -6.64 -7.79 1.01
C ALA A 400 -6.65 -6.45 1.77
N MET A 401 -7.22 -5.40 1.20
CA MET A 401 -7.35 -4.09 1.87
C MET A 401 -8.33 -4.14 3.04
N LEU A 402 -9.49 -4.76 2.88
CA LEU A 402 -10.47 -4.91 3.94
C LEU A 402 -9.91 -5.73 5.11
N TRP A 403 -9.24 -6.85 4.82
CA TRP A 403 -8.55 -7.64 5.83
C TRP A 403 -7.49 -6.83 6.59
N TYR A 404 -6.73 -5.99 5.88
CA TYR A 404 -5.72 -5.13 6.50
C TYR A 404 -6.36 -4.09 7.44
N SER A 405 -7.48 -3.48 7.03
CA SER A 405 -8.23 -2.53 7.88
C SER A 405 -8.73 -3.18 9.17
N GLU A 406 -9.38 -4.35 9.06
CA GLU A 406 -9.85 -5.11 10.23
C GLU A 406 -8.70 -5.44 11.20
N LEU A 407 -7.51 -5.72 10.65
CA LEU A 407 -6.33 -6.04 11.46
C LEU A 407 -5.86 -4.83 12.28
N ILE A 408 -5.87 -3.63 11.69
CA ILE A 408 -5.45 -2.41 12.39
C ILE A 408 -6.45 -2.02 13.46
N ASP A 409 -7.75 -2.10 13.19
CA ASP A 409 -8.80 -1.75 14.15
C ASP A 409 -8.65 -2.58 15.44
N ILE A 410 -8.31 -3.86 15.31
CA ILE A 410 -8.03 -4.74 16.45
C ILE A 410 -6.79 -4.29 17.24
N THR A 411 -5.78 -3.71 16.57
CA THR A 411 -4.53 -3.28 17.24
C THR A 411 -4.67 -1.91 17.91
N VAL A 412 -5.42 -0.97 17.34
CA VAL A 412 -5.63 0.38 17.89
C VAL A 412 -6.44 0.33 19.19
N ASP A 413 -7.43 -0.56 19.31
CA ASP A 413 -8.18 -0.75 20.55
C ASP A 413 -7.31 -1.28 21.70
N THR A 414 -6.10 -1.78 21.41
CA THR A 414 -5.16 -2.26 22.43
C THR A 414 -4.25 -1.18 23.01
N ASP A 415 -4.01 -0.09 22.29
CA ASP A 415 -3.10 0.99 22.72
C ASP A 415 -3.81 2.05 23.58
N ASN A 416 -5.14 1.98 23.71
CA ASN A 416 -5.96 2.91 24.49
C ASN A 416 -6.38 2.37 25.88
N ILE A 417 -5.74 1.32 26.38
CA ILE A 417 -5.91 0.76 27.72
C ILE A 417 -4.56 0.72 28.43
#